data_5c892e3ffec20adc80954fe26cbd67f6
#
_entry.id   5c892e3ffec20adc80954fe26cbd67f6
#
_cell.length_a   1.000
_cell.length_b   1.000
_cell.length_c   1.000
_cell.angle_alpha   90.00
_cell.angle_beta   90.00
_cell.angle_gamma   90.00
#
_symmetry.space_group_name_H-M   'P 1'
#
loop_
_entity.id
_entity.type
_entity.pdbx_description
1 polymer ?
#
loop_
_entity_poly.entity_id
_entity_poly.type
_entity_poly.pdbx_seq_one_letter_code
_entity_poly.pdbx_strand_id
1 'polypeptide(L)'
;MPSPSRARPSAPRDQAHGLRQLFAGHQAILLPLVHNPHVSGVGAVMERLCAAFAEQGLRTLVVDAADSASPPNELAAVDLAACIEPLSAQVSYLAARGLPVQYLDSRASMVGFIEALQNAARQVDVVLLHAGALDLRRMFTGRTPRPVLLASNRPDSLTHAYTSMKLLSQRLGALGYDLVIAGDVAPRRARKMADRLTECADHFLGAALRQVAVLDPLAPPNTPLPLDLLRLAASHVELTSGRKTLVTPSGTAFRHPVAAGRLN
;
A
#
# COMPACT_ATOMS: atom_id res chain seq x y z
N MET A 1 2.38 24.22 57.70
CA MET A 1 3.40 24.40 56.64
C MET A 1 3.39 23.17 55.78
N PRO A 2 2.92 23.23 54.51
CA PRO A 2 2.98 22.09 53.61
C PRO A 2 4.34 22.06 52.90
N SER A 3 4.96 20.87 52.86
CA SER A 3 6.24 20.60 52.19
C SER A 3 6.14 20.72 50.65
N PRO A 4 7.17 21.21 49.97
CA PRO A 4 7.16 21.34 48.54
C PRO A 4 7.35 19.97 47.84
N SER A 5 6.41 19.64 46.96
CA SER A 5 6.47 18.49 46.06
C SER A 5 7.68 18.63 45.09
N ARG A 6 8.62 17.68 45.18
CA ARG A 6 9.75 17.58 44.25
C ARG A 6 9.23 17.13 42.87
N ALA A 7 9.33 18.04 41.90
CA ALA A 7 9.16 17.69 40.48
C ALA A 7 10.18 16.63 40.06
N ARG A 8 9.72 15.52 39.48
CA ARG A 8 10.58 14.50 38.89
C ARG A 8 11.22 15.09 37.64
N PRO A 9 12.55 14.95 37.45
CA PRO A 9 13.22 15.36 36.24
C PRO A 9 12.70 14.50 35.05
N SER A 10 12.27 15.18 33.96
CA SER A 10 11.93 14.52 32.71
C SER A 10 13.16 13.82 32.18
N ALA A 11 13.02 12.52 31.84
CA ALA A 11 14.11 11.73 31.23
C ALA A 11 14.62 12.46 29.98
N PRO A 12 15.95 12.50 29.76
CA PRO A 12 16.51 13.12 28.57
C PRO A 12 15.97 12.39 27.35
N ARG A 13 15.36 13.15 26.41
CA ARG A 13 14.98 12.62 25.10
C ARG A 13 16.24 12.09 24.43
N ASP A 14 16.29 10.78 24.21
CA ASP A 14 17.41 10.09 23.61
C ASP A 14 17.72 10.71 22.21
N GLN A 15 18.78 11.51 22.13
CA GLN A 15 19.23 12.12 20.87
C GLN A 15 19.56 11.03 19.83
N ALA A 16 19.96 9.84 20.27
CA ALA A 16 20.15 8.67 19.43
C ALA A 16 18.82 8.16 18.84
N HIS A 17 17.68 8.40 19.48
CA HIS A 17 16.38 8.05 18.92
C HIS A 17 16.02 8.96 17.72
N GLY A 18 16.24 10.26 17.84
CA GLY A 18 16.06 11.21 16.75
C GLY A 18 17.00 10.95 15.55
N LEU A 19 18.26 10.63 15.85
CA LEU A 19 19.24 10.22 14.84
C LEU A 19 18.86 8.89 14.19
N ARG A 20 18.44 7.88 14.93
CA ARG A 20 17.96 6.62 14.37
C ARG A 20 16.70 6.79 13.51
N GLN A 21 15.83 7.74 13.82
CA GLN A 21 14.69 8.08 12.95
C GLN A 21 15.12 8.76 11.65
N LEU A 22 16.18 9.58 11.67
CA LEU A 22 16.75 10.21 10.47
C LEU A 22 17.49 9.21 9.57
N PHE A 23 18.06 8.14 10.17
CA PHE A 23 18.76 7.09 9.45
C PHE A 23 17.97 5.80 9.25
N ALA A 24 16.80 5.63 9.91
CA ALA A 24 15.82 4.64 9.53
C ALA A 24 15.23 5.07 8.20
N GLY A 25 15.79 4.53 7.11
CA GLY A 25 15.44 4.92 5.74
C GLY A 25 13.93 5.03 5.59
N HIS A 26 13.48 6.15 5.05
CA HIS A 26 12.08 6.42 4.77
C HIS A 26 11.55 5.30 3.85
N GLN A 27 10.81 4.36 4.42
CA GLN A 27 10.25 3.25 3.66
C GLN A 27 8.89 3.69 3.13
N ALA A 28 8.79 3.86 1.82
CA ALA A 28 7.55 4.22 1.18
C ALA A 28 6.43 3.20 1.45
N ILE A 29 5.22 3.69 1.56
CA ILE A 29 4.01 2.87 1.62
C ILE A 29 3.82 2.19 0.26
N LEU A 30 3.83 0.86 0.23
CA LEU A 30 3.54 0.12 -1.00
C LEU A 30 2.04 -0.15 -1.07
N LEU A 31 1.36 0.48 -2.01
CA LEU A 31 -0.07 0.36 -2.24
C LEU A 31 -0.35 -0.41 -3.54
N PRO A 32 -0.65 -1.71 -3.47
CA PRO A 32 -1.02 -2.47 -4.67
C PRO A 32 -2.42 -2.07 -5.14
N LEU A 33 -2.54 -1.65 -6.39
CA LEU A 33 -3.79 -1.41 -7.09
C LEU A 33 -4.02 -2.54 -8.10
N VAL A 34 -5.05 -3.32 -7.91
CA VAL A 34 -5.30 -4.51 -8.74
C VAL A 34 -5.95 -4.10 -10.05
N HIS A 35 -5.25 -4.33 -11.16
CA HIS A 35 -5.78 -4.09 -12.50
C HIS A 35 -7.07 -4.88 -12.74
N ASN A 36 -8.05 -4.21 -13.36
CA ASN A 36 -9.30 -4.82 -13.79
C ASN A 36 -9.63 -4.36 -15.22
N PRO A 37 -9.57 -5.25 -16.21
CA PRO A 37 -9.77 -4.89 -17.62
C PRO A 37 -11.19 -4.42 -17.95
N HIS A 38 -12.15 -4.62 -17.02
CA HIS A 38 -13.53 -4.17 -17.17
C HIS A 38 -13.79 -2.80 -16.54
N VAL A 39 -12.74 -2.11 -16.10
CA VAL A 39 -12.80 -0.75 -15.54
C VAL A 39 -12.19 0.23 -16.53
N SER A 40 -12.98 1.20 -16.98
CA SER A 40 -12.52 2.31 -17.81
C SER A 40 -12.01 3.46 -16.95
N GLY A 41 -11.10 4.28 -17.49
CA GLY A 41 -10.63 5.48 -16.81
C GLY A 41 -9.73 5.21 -15.59
N VAL A 42 -9.00 4.09 -15.57
CA VAL A 42 -8.11 3.72 -14.46
C VAL A 42 -7.05 4.81 -14.21
N GLY A 43 -6.57 5.49 -15.25
CA GLY A 43 -5.66 6.63 -15.12
C GLY A 43 -6.24 7.74 -14.24
N ALA A 44 -7.51 8.12 -14.47
CA ALA A 44 -8.20 9.10 -13.64
C ALA A 44 -8.41 8.59 -12.19
N VAL A 45 -8.65 7.30 -12.00
CA VAL A 45 -8.71 6.70 -10.65
C VAL A 45 -7.36 6.84 -9.93
N MET A 46 -6.25 6.54 -10.61
CA MET A 46 -4.90 6.69 -10.05
C MET A 46 -4.60 8.15 -9.72
N GLU A 47 -4.94 9.07 -10.61
CA GLU A 47 -4.79 10.51 -10.38
C GLU A 47 -5.54 10.97 -9.13
N ARG A 48 -6.80 10.55 -8.96
CA ARG A 48 -7.61 10.91 -7.79
C ARG A 48 -7.08 10.28 -6.50
N LEU A 49 -6.52 9.06 -6.55
CA LEU A 49 -5.82 8.45 -5.41
C LEU A 49 -4.56 9.24 -5.06
N CYS A 50 -3.75 9.64 -6.04
CA CYS A 50 -2.59 10.51 -5.81
C CYS A 50 -3.00 11.84 -5.19
N ALA A 51 -4.08 12.46 -5.67
CA ALA A 51 -4.62 13.68 -5.09
C ALA A 51 -5.05 13.48 -3.61
N ALA A 52 -5.65 12.32 -3.27
CA ALA A 52 -6.01 12.01 -1.89
C ALA A 52 -4.80 11.84 -0.95
N PHE A 53 -3.66 11.38 -1.46
CA PHE A 53 -2.39 11.37 -0.72
C PHE A 53 -1.76 12.77 -0.65
N ALA A 54 -1.87 13.54 -1.73
CA ALA A 54 -1.36 14.92 -1.78
C ALA A 54 -2.05 15.84 -0.77
N GLU A 55 -3.36 15.66 -0.51
CA GLU A 55 -4.10 16.35 0.58
C GLU A 55 -3.50 16.08 1.97
N GLN A 56 -2.76 14.99 2.12
CA GLN A 56 -2.04 14.65 3.35
C GLN A 56 -0.55 15.07 3.31
N GLY A 57 -0.16 15.84 2.29
CA GLY A 57 1.22 16.31 2.10
C GLY A 57 2.18 15.23 1.61
N LEU A 58 1.69 14.08 1.09
CA LEU A 58 2.52 12.95 0.69
C LEU A 58 2.84 12.99 -0.81
N ARG A 59 4.05 12.57 -1.15
CA ARG A 59 4.52 12.41 -2.53
C ARG A 59 4.29 10.98 -2.99
N THR A 60 3.69 10.82 -4.17
CA THR A 60 3.33 9.51 -4.72
C THR A 60 4.10 9.22 -6.01
N LEU A 61 4.67 8.03 -6.10
CA LEU A 61 5.11 7.42 -7.36
C LEU A 61 4.04 6.46 -7.86
N VAL A 62 3.49 6.71 -9.04
CA VAL A 62 2.64 5.77 -9.76
C VAL A 62 3.53 4.86 -10.60
N VAL A 63 3.45 3.56 -10.35
CA VAL A 63 4.11 2.52 -11.17
C VAL A 63 3.03 1.75 -11.90
N ASP A 64 2.91 1.99 -13.21
CA ASP A 64 1.89 1.33 -14.02
C ASP A 64 2.48 0.14 -14.78
N ALA A 65 2.32 -1.05 -14.20
CA ALA A 65 2.80 -2.32 -14.72
C ALA A 65 1.66 -3.20 -15.27
N ALA A 66 0.46 -2.65 -15.46
CA ALA A 66 -0.66 -3.38 -16.05
C ALA A 66 -0.44 -3.64 -17.55
N ASP A 67 -1.12 -4.64 -18.09
CA ASP A 67 -1.04 -4.97 -19.54
C ASP A 67 -1.51 -3.82 -20.43
N SER A 68 -2.40 -2.96 -19.91
CA SER A 68 -2.91 -1.77 -20.59
C SER A 68 -1.98 -0.55 -20.52
N ALA A 69 -0.92 -0.61 -19.70
CA ALA A 69 0.02 0.49 -19.52
C ALA A 69 0.91 0.71 -20.74
N SER A 70 1.55 1.87 -20.79
CA SER A 70 2.61 2.14 -21.78
C SER A 70 3.82 1.22 -21.55
N PRO A 71 4.57 0.85 -22.61
CA PRO A 71 5.83 0.15 -22.45
C PRO A 71 6.81 1.03 -21.68
N PRO A 72 7.71 0.42 -20.87
CA PRO A 72 8.75 1.17 -20.18
C PRO A 72 9.76 1.74 -21.18
N ASN A 73 10.50 2.75 -20.74
CA ASN A 73 11.70 3.20 -21.43
C ASN A 73 12.73 2.05 -21.43
N GLU A 74 13.50 1.91 -22.52
CA GLU A 74 14.53 0.87 -22.66
C GLU A 74 15.58 0.92 -21.53
N LEU A 75 15.87 2.10 -21.02
CA LEU A 75 16.80 2.31 -19.89
C LEU A 75 16.28 1.78 -18.56
N ALA A 76 14.97 1.52 -18.44
CA ALA A 76 14.36 1.10 -17.16
C ALA A 76 14.91 -0.24 -16.63
N ALA A 77 15.43 -1.08 -17.51
CA ALA A 77 16.09 -2.33 -17.12
C ALA A 77 17.44 -2.09 -16.41
N VAL A 78 18.09 -0.95 -16.66
CA VAL A 78 19.42 -0.62 -16.14
C VAL A 78 19.33 0.42 -15.02
N ASP A 79 18.51 1.47 -15.22
CA ASP A 79 18.34 2.56 -14.28
C ASP A 79 16.86 2.97 -14.17
N LEU A 80 16.18 2.40 -13.18
CA LEU A 80 14.79 2.73 -12.89
C LEU A 80 14.62 4.19 -12.48
N ALA A 81 15.59 4.75 -11.74
CA ALA A 81 15.48 6.11 -11.22
C ALA A 81 15.48 7.15 -12.35
N ALA A 82 16.28 6.93 -13.40
CA ALA A 82 16.33 7.79 -14.57
C ALA A 82 15.04 7.75 -15.41
N CYS A 83 14.20 6.72 -15.23
CA CYS A 83 12.95 6.54 -15.98
C CYS A 83 11.70 7.02 -15.21
N ILE A 84 11.87 7.52 -13.98
CA ILE A 84 10.79 8.11 -13.20
C ILE A 84 10.55 9.54 -13.70
N GLU A 85 9.38 9.77 -14.26
CA GLU A 85 8.97 11.06 -14.83
C GLU A 85 8.19 11.87 -13.79
N PRO A 86 8.62 13.10 -13.43
CA PRO A 86 7.84 13.97 -12.55
C PRO A 86 6.64 14.54 -13.32
N LEU A 87 5.41 14.25 -12.87
CA LEU A 87 4.18 14.81 -13.42
C LEU A 87 3.77 16.11 -12.70
N SER A 88 4.09 16.21 -11.41
CA SER A 88 3.85 17.40 -10.59
C SER A 88 4.85 17.45 -9.43
N ALA A 89 4.72 18.46 -8.55
CA ALA A 89 5.53 18.54 -7.33
C ALA A 89 5.32 17.34 -6.38
N GLN A 90 4.18 16.65 -6.45
CA GLN A 90 3.82 15.59 -5.52
C GLN A 90 3.59 14.23 -6.22
N VAL A 91 3.58 14.18 -7.55
CA VAL A 91 3.30 12.96 -8.30
C VAL A 91 4.38 12.71 -9.34
N SER A 92 4.91 11.51 -9.32
CA SER A 92 5.81 10.99 -10.36
C SER A 92 5.21 9.72 -10.97
N TYR A 93 5.63 9.36 -12.16
CA TYR A 93 5.12 8.23 -12.92
C TYR A 93 6.25 7.38 -13.48
N LEU A 94 6.04 6.07 -13.48
CA LEU A 94 6.90 5.08 -14.13
C LEU A 94 6.05 4.14 -14.98
N ALA A 95 6.21 4.19 -16.29
CA ALA A 95 5.69 3.17 -17.20
C ALA A 95 6.46 1.87 -16.98
N ALA A 96 5.76 0.78 -16.65
CA ALA A 96 6.41 -0.46 -16.22
C ALA A 96 5.77 -1.73 -16.80
N ARG A 97 5.02 -1.65 -17.91
CA ARG A 97 4.41 -2.82 -18.55
C ARG A 97 5.47 -3.86 -18.91
N GLY A 98 5.32 -5.08 -18.34
CA GLY A 98 6.26 -6.18 -18.57
C GLY A 98 7.61 -6.04 -17.84
N LEU A 99 7.93 -4.89 -17.26
CA LEU A 99 9.19 -4.68 -16.55
C LEU A 99 9.36 -5.59 -15.33
N PRO A 100 8.33 -5.85 -14.49
CA PRO A 100 8.47 -6.75 -13.35
C PRO A 100 8.95 -8.15 -13.72
N VAL A 101 8.64 -8.64 -14.93
CA VAL A 101 9.02 -9.99 -15.39
C VAL A 101 10.55 -10.13 -15.50
N GLN A 102 11.28 -9.04 -15.75
CA GLN A 102 12.74 -9.04 -15.82
C GLN A 102 13.39 -9.34 -14.45
N TYR A 103 12.64 -9.19 -13.37
CA TYR A 103 13.06 -9.49 -12.00
C TYR A 103 12.58 -10.87 -11.51
N LEU A 104 12.09 -11.72 -12.42
CA LEU A 104 11.61 -13.04 -12.07
C LEU A 104 12.79 -13.95 -11.67
N ASP A 105 12.77 -14.41 -10.43
CA ASP A 105 13.76 -15.35 -9.90
C ASP A 105 13.39 -16.83 -10.15
N SER A 106 14.28 -17.74 -9.78
CA SER A 106 14.08 -19.19 -9.91
C SER A 106 12.92 -19.74 -9.09
N ARG A 107 12.38 -18.98 -8.15
CA ARG A 107 11.20 -19.32 -7.33
C ARG A 107 9.92 -18.69 -7.85
N ALA A 108 9.97 -18.13 -9.05
CA ALA A 108 8.87 -17.39 -9.66
C ALA A 108 8.41 -16.17 -8.82
N SER A 109 9.33 -15.54 -8.07
CA SER A 109 9.12 -14.30 -7.32
C SER A 109 9.68 -13.11 -8.09
N MET A 110 9.05 -11.95 -7.93
CA MET A 110 9.47 -10.66 -8.48
C MET A 110 9.76 -9.65 -7.36
N VAL A 111 10.13 -10.11 -6.16
CA VAL A 111 10.42 -9.25 -4.99
C VAL A 111 11.56 -8.28 -5.31
N GLY A 112 12.53 -8.67 -6.13
CA GLY A 112 13.61 -7.80 -6.58
C GLY A 112 13.13 -6.53 -7.28
N PHE A 113 11.98 -6.55 -7.96
CA PHE A 113 11.38 -5.35 -8.53
C PHE A 113 10.93 -4.36 -7.45
N ILE A 114 10.30 -4.85 -6.38
CA ILE A 114 9.91 -4.00 -5.24
C ILE A 114 11.13 -3.36 -4.58
N GLU A 115 12.22 -4.12 -4.42
CA GLU A 115 13.47 -3.62 -3.84
C GLU A 115 14.13 -2.56 -4.74
N ALA A 116 14.14 -2.79 -6.05
CA ALA A 116 14.62 -1.82 -7.02
C ALA A 116 13.80 -0.52 -7.01
N LEU A 117 12.46 -0.63 -6.94
CA LEU A 117 11.57 0.53 -6.79
C LEU A 117 11.84 1.31 -5.51
N GLN A 118 11.99 0.62 -4.37
CA GLN A 118 12.27 1.28 -3.09
C GLN A 118 13.62 2.01 -3.11
N ASN A 119 14.60 1.48 -3.83
CA ASN A 119 15.91 2.12 -4.01
C ASN A 119 15.85 3.32 -4.95
N ALA A 120 15.09 3.24 -6.04
CA ALA A 120 14.92 4.31 -7.01
C ALA A 120 14.06 5.46 -6.45
N ALA A 121 13.07 5.15 -5.63
CA ALA A 121 12.03 6.06 -5.15
C ALA A 121 12.26 6.54 -3.69
N ARG A 122 13.50 6.84 -3.31
CA ARG A 122 13.86 7.22 -1.92
C ARG A 122 13.18 8.47 -1.38
N GLN A 123 12.68 9.33 -2.27
CA GLN A 123 12.07 10.62 -1.90
C GLN A 123 10.54 10.60 -1.95
N VAL A 124 9.91 9.46 -2.22
CA VAL A 124 8.45 9.35 -2.24
C VAL A 124 7.92 8.69 -0.98
N ASP A 125 6.71 9.05 -0.61
CA ASP A 125 6.05 8.56 0.60
C ASP A 125 5.16 7.35 0.30
N VAL A 126 4.61 7.31 -0.93
CA VAL A 126 3.71 6.25 -1.40
C VAL A 126 4.14 5.76 -2.78
N VAL A 127 4.21 4.46 -2.97
CA VAL A 127 4.32 3.81 -4.28
C VAL A 127 2.99 3.15 -4.59
N LEU A 128 2.22 3.76 -5.50
CA LEU A 128 0.98 3.20 -6.04
C LEU A 128 1.34 2.25 -7.19
N LEU A 129 1.27 0.96 -6.94
CA LEU A 129 1.67 -0.08 -7.89
C LEU A 129 0.44 -0.71 -8.55
N HIS A 130 0.16 -0.33 -9.79
CA HIS A 130 -0.94 -0.85 -10.61
C HIS A 130 -0.46 -2.03 -11.46
N ALA A 131 -1.03 -3.21 -11.24
CA ALA A 131 -0.67 -4.43 -11.97
C ALA A 131 -1.76 -5.50 -11.85
N GLY A 132 -1.68 -6.53 -12.69
CA GLY A 132 -2.52 -7.71 -12.59
C GLY A 132 -2.32 -8.48 -11.28
N ALA A 133 -3.38 -9.16 -10.81
CA ALA A 133 -3.34 -9.90 -9.54
C ALA A 133 -2.21 -10.95 -9.50
N LEU A 134 -1.91 -11.59 -10.63
CA LEU A 134 -0.84 -12.60 -10.74
C LEU A 134 0.53 -11.98 -10.51
N ASP A 135 0.80 -10.82 -11.09
CA ASP A 135 2.09 -10.14 -10.94
C ASP A 135 2.22 -9.53 -9.54
N LEU A 136 1.14 -8.92 -9.01
CA LEU A 136 1.12 -8.48 -7.63
C LEU A 136 1.43 -9.62 -6.65
N ARG A 137 0.86 -10.81 -6.87
CA ARG A 137 1.19 -11.99 -6.08
C ARG A 137 2.70 -12.29 -6.09
N ARG A 138 3.34 -12.23 -7.24
CA ARG A 138 4.78 -12.50 -7.39
C ARG A 138 5.65 -11.39 -6.78
N MET A 139 5.25 -10.14 -6.96
CA MET A 139 5.97 -8.97 -6.41
C MET A 139 5.88 -8.89 -4.88
N PHE A 140 4.78 -9.32 -4.29
CA PHE A 140 4.56 -9.27 -2.84
C PHE A 140 4.81 -10.62 -2.12
N THR A 141 5.51 -11.56 -2.75
CA THR A 141 5.90 -12.83 -2.10
C THR A 141 6.58 -12.56 -0.75
N GLY A 142 6.10 -13.21 0.32
CA GLY A 142 6.59 -13.00 1.69
C GLY A 142 6.14 -11.71 2.38
N ARG A 143 5.24 -10.96 1.77
CA ARG A 143 4.64 -9.73 2.33
C ARG A 143 3.12 -9.88 2.34
N THR A 144 2.47 -9.27 3.33
CA THR A 144 1.00 -9.24 3.42
C THR A 144 0.52 -7.82 3.16
N PRO A 145 0.30 -7.42 1.90
CA PRO A 145 -0.23 -6.11 1.57
C PRO A 145 -1.73 -6.03 1.87
N ARG A 146 -2.28 -4.82 1.85
CA ARG A 146 -3.72 -4.57 1.74
C ARG A 146 -4.01 -3.98 0.36
N PRO A 147 -4.38 -4.81 -0.63
CA PRO A 147 -4.60 -4.35 -1.99
C PRO A 147 -5.88 -3.54 -2.14
N VAL A 148 -5.87 -2.59 -3.06
CA VAL A 148 -7.06 -1.88 -3.54
C VAL A 148 -7.57 -2.60 -4.79
N LEU A 149 -8.78 -3.10 -4.73
CA LEU A 149 -9.49 -3.70 -5.86
C LEU A 149 -10.20 -2.60 -6.66
N LEU A 150 -10.23 -2.75 -7.98
CA LEU A 150 -11.03 -1.93 -8.85
C LEU A 150 -12.28 -2.69 -9.30
N ALA A 151 -13.43 -2.02 -9.29
CA ALA A 151 -14.65 -2.53 -9.89
C ALA A 151 -15.40 -1.41 -10.64
N SER A 152 -16.27 -1.80 -11.54
CA SER A 152 -17.20 -0.90 -12.23
C SER A 152 -18.60 -1.49 -12.16
N ASN A 153 -19.57 -0.74 -12.68
CA ASN A 153 -20.98 -1.14 -12.74
C ASN A 153 -21.25 -2.39 -13.64
N ARG A 154 -20.22 -3.00 -14.23
CA ARG A 154 -20.34 -4.18 -15.10
C ARG A 154 -20.24 -5.45 -14.26
N PRO A 155 -21.12 -6.47 -14.50
CA PRO A 155 -21.04 -7.76 -13.78
C PRO A 155 -19.68 -8.42 -13.87
N ASP A 156 -19.07 -8.44 -15.07
CA ASP A 156 -17.74 -9.03 -15.30
C ASP A 156 -16.66 -8.37 -14.45
N SER A 157 -16.77 -7.06 -14.20
CA SER A 157 -15.85 -6.33 -13.36
C SER A 157 -15.87 -6.80 -11.91
N LEU A 158 -17.04 -7.05 -11.36
CA LEU A 158 -17.18 -7.56 -9.99
C LEU A 158 -16.67 -9.00 -9.87
N THR A 159 -16.94 -9.83 -10.88
CA THR A 159 -16.43 -11.20 -10.96
C THR A 159 -14.90 -11.20 -11.03
N HIS A 160 -14.31 -10.31 -11.83
CA HIS A 160 -12.85 -10.15 -11.92
C HIS A 160 -12.24 -9.69 -10.59
N ALA A 161 -12.87 -8.72 -9.91
CA ALA A 161 -12.43 -8.26 -8.59
C ALA A 161 -12.43 -9.40 -7.57
N TYR A 162 -13.49 -10.22 -7.53
CA TYR A 162 -13.56 -11.40 -6.67
C TYR A 162 -12.49 -12.45 -7.00
N THR A 163 -12.29 -12.75 -8.29
CA THR A 163 -11.26 -13.71 -8.74
C THR A 163 -9.86 -13.25 -8.34
N SER A 164 -9.57 -11.96 -8.49
CA SER A 164 -8.32 -11.35 -8.06
C SER A 164 -8.14 -11.44 -6.54
N MET A 165 -9.19 -11.14 -5.77
CA MET A 165 -9.19 -11.29 -4.32
C MET A 165 -8.91 -12.74 -3.91
N LYS A 166 -9.57 -13.72 -4.55
CA LYS A 166 -9.37 -15.15 -4.30
C LYS A 166 -7.92 -15.56 -4.53
N LEU A 167 -7.32 -15.14 -5.65
CA LEU A 167 -5.93 -15.43 -5.97
C LEU A 167 -4.97 -14.85 -4.91
N LEU A 168 -5.16 -13.60 -4.54
CA LEU A 168 -4.30 -12.91 -3.57
C LEU A 168 -4.49 -13.47 -2.15
N SER A 169 -5.72 -13.80 -1.73
CA SER A 169 -5.97 -14.43 -0.43
C SER A 169 -5.30 -15.80 -0.32
N GLN A 170 -5.48 -16.65 -1.34
CA GLN A 170 -4.95 -18.01 -1.31
C GLN A 170 -3.43 -18.09 -1.46
N ARG A 171 -2.82 -17.11 -2.09
CA ARG A 171 -1.38 -17.17 -2.45
C ARG A 171 -0.49 -16.21 -1.65
N LEU A 172 -1.03 -15.12 -1.13
CA LEU A 172 -0.31 -14.18 -0.28
C LEU A 172 -0.82 -14.15 1.16
N GLY A 173 -1.94 -14.79 1.45
CA GLY A 173 -2.61 -14.66 2.74
C GLY A 173 -3.16 -13.25 2.99
N ALA A 174 -3.44 -12.48 1.94
CA ALA A 174 -4.04 -11.17 2.08
C ALA A 174 -5.51 -11.34 2.51
N LEU A 175 -5.86 -10.84 3.69
CA LEU A 175 -7.20 -10.96 4.27
C LEU A 175 -7.92 -9.61 4.40
N GLY A 176 -7.26 -8.51 4.09
CA GLY A 176 -7.84 -7.17 4.08
C GLY A 176 -7.71 -6.53 2.71
N TYR A 177 -8.80 -5.97 2.20
CA TYR A 177 -8.86 -5.32 0.90
C TYR A 177 -9.60 -4.00 1.00
N ASP A 178 -9.30 -3.09 0.09
CA ASP A 178 -10.13 -1.93 -0.18
C ASP A 178 -10.75 -2.05 -1.58
N LEU A 179 -11.84 -1.34 -1.82
CA LEU A 179 -12.55 -1.36 -3.08
C LEU A 179 -12.77 0.07 -3.58
N VAL A 180 -12.38 0.33 -4.82
CA VAL A 180 -12.77 1.54 -5.55
C VAL A 180 -13.73 1.13 -6.66
N ILE A 181 -14.95 1.66 -6.61
CA ILE A 181 -15.97 1.48 -7.65
C ILE A 181 -15.89 2.69 -8.58
N ALA A 182 -15.43 2.43 -9.81
CA ALA A 182 -15.24 3.46 -10.83
C ALA A 182 -16.49 3.59 -11.72
N GLY A 183 -17.00 4.81 -11.84
CA GLY A 183 -18.15 5.18 -12.66
C GLY A 183 -19.16 6.04 -11.90
N ASP A 184 -20.10 6.63 -12.66
CA ASP A 184 -21.29 7.29 -12.09
C ASP A 184 -22.25 6.20 -11.58
N VAL A 185 -22.04 5.79 -10.33
CA VAL A 185 -22.80 4.72 -9.70
C VAL A 185 -23.61 5.26 -8.52
N ALA A 186 -24.92 5.14 -8.62
CA ALA A 186 -25.81 5.55 -7.52
C ALA A 186 -25.41 4.87 -6.19
N PRO A 187 -25.44 5.59 -5.06
CA PRO A 187 -24.94 5.09 -3.76
C PRO A 187 -25.56 3.75 -3.33
N ARG A 188 -26.85 3.55 -3.56
CA ARG A 188 -27.53 2.27 -3.26
C ARG A 188 -26.98 1.10 -4.06
N ARG A 189 -26.62 1.34 -5.32
CA ARG A 189 -26.06 0.30 -6.20
C ARG A 189 -24.62 0.00 -5.83
N ALA A 190 -23.83 1.01 -5.55
CA ALA A 190 -22.45 0.85 -5.07
C ALA A 190 -22.42 0.04 -3.78
N ARG A 191 -23.30 0.35 -2.82
CA ARG A 191 -23.43 -0.41 -1.59
C ARG A 191 -23.78 -1.87 -1.85
N LYS A 192 -24.77 -2.15 -2.71
CA LYS A 192 -25.16 -3.53 -3.06
C LYS A 192 -24.01 -4.32 -3.71
N MET A 193 -23.17 -3.64 -4.50
CA MET A 193 -21.97 -4.27 -5.10
C MET A 193 -20.94 -4.59 -4.02
N ALA A 194 -20.67 -3.67 -3.12
CA ALA A 194 -19.75 -3.87 -2.00
C ALA A 194 -20.24 -4.98 -1.06
N ASP A 195 -21.52 -4.99 -0.70
CA ASP A 195 -22.14 -6.01 0.18
C ASP A 195 -21.98 -7.42 -0.44
N ARG A 196 -22.29 -7.58 -1.74
CA ARG A 196 -22.10 -8.86 -2.43
C ARG A 196 -20.66 -9.34 -2.44
N LEU A 197 -19.71 -8.44 -2.70
CA LEU A 197 -18.30 -8.79 -2.67
C LEU A 197 -17.85 -9.14 -1.26
N THR A 198 -18.34 -8.43 -0.24
CA THR A 198 -18.07 -8.69 1.17
C THR A 198 -18.59 -10.06 1.60
N GLU A 199 -19.84 -10.38 1.29
CA GLU A 199 -20.43 -11.70 1.59
C GLU A 199 -19.63 -12.84 0.96
N CYS A 200 -19.27 -12.71 -0.33
CA CYS A 200 -18.46 -13.72 -1.00
C CYS A 200 -17.05 -13.83 -0.39
N ALA A 201 -16.44 -12.70 -0.03
CA ALA A 201 -15.11 -12.66 0.54
C ALA A 201 -15.06 -13.28 1.93
N ASP A 202 -16.01 -12.93 2.79
CA ASP A 202 -16.11 -13.46 4.15
C ASP A 202 -16.41 -14.97 4.13
N HIS A 203 -17.45 -15.35 3.41
CA HIS A 203 -17.91 -16.76 3.38
C HIS A 203 -16.89 -17.74 2.78
N PHE A 204 -16.20 -17.36 1.70
CA PHE A 204 -15.35 -18.29 0.95
C PHE A 204 -13.85 -18.07 1.17
N LEU A 205 -13.42 -16.89 1.63
CA LEU A 205 -12.01 -16.55 1.71
C LEU A 205 -11.56 -16.15 3.13
N GLY A 206 -12.49 -15.92 4.05
CA GLY A 206 -12.19 -15.32 5.36
C GLY A 206 -11.57 -13.93 5.22
N ALA A 207 -11.86 -13.23 4.12
CA ALA A 207 -11.30 -11.91 3.81
C ALA A 207 -12.36 -10.82 3.99
N ALA A 208 -11.91 -9.60 4.29
CA ALA A 208 -12.79 -8.47 4.55
C ALA A 208 -12.46 -7.26 3.66
N LEU A 209 -13.49 -6.58 3.18
CA LEU A 209 -13.38 -5.21 2.68
C LEU A 209 -13.28 -4.24 3.86
N ARG A 210 -12.26 -3.38 3.84
CA ARG A 210 -11.99 -2.41 4.90
C ARG A 210 -12.55 -1.04 4.58
N GLN A 211 -12.29 -0.55 3.36
CA GLN A 211 -12.80 0.71 2.85
C GLN A 211 -13.44 0.49 1.48
N VAL A 212 -14.49 1.24 1.19
CA VAL A 212 -15.13 1.28 -0.12
C VAL A 212 -15.30 2.73 -0.53
N ALA A 213 -14.76 3.09 -1.69
CA ALA A 213 -14.92 4.42 -2.26
C ALA A 213 -15.60 4.34 -3.63
N VAL A 214 -16.42 5.32 -3.96
CA VAL A 214 -17.02 5.48 -5.28
C VAL A 214 -16.40 6.69 -5.95
N LEU A 215 -15.98 6.54 -7.18
CA LEU A 215 -15.31 7.57 -7.95
C LEU A 215 -15.80 7.56 -9.39
N ASP A 216 -16.27 8.70 -9.86
CA ASP A 216 -16.53 8.89 -11.28
C ASP A 216 -15.25 9.34 -12.01
N PRO A 217 -14.66 8.47 -12.88
CA PRO A 217 -13.47 8.83 -13.65
C PRO A 217 -13.70 9.95 -14.67
N LEU A 218 -14.96 10.24 -15.01
CA LEU A 218 -15.34 11.29 -15.96
C LEU A 218 -15.68 12.62 -15.26
N ALA A 219 -15.66 12.64 -13.91
CA ALA A 219 -15.90 13.85 -13.18
C ALA A 219 -14.83 14.92 -13.49
N PRO A 220 -15.20 16.20 -13.60
CA PRO A 220 -14.25 17.29 -13.84
C PRO A 220 -13.08 17.26 -12.85
N PRO A 221 -11.86 17.63 -13.28
CA PRO A 221 -10.66 17.60 -12.41
C PRO A 221 -10.83 18.38 -11.10
N ASN A 222 -11.60 19.48 -11.13
CA ASN A 222 -11.86 20.34 -9.98
C ASN A 222 -12.96 19.82 -9.04
N THR A 223 -13.56 18.66 -9.34
CA THR A 223 -14.55 18.05 -8.44
C THR A 223 -13.89 17.67 -7.12
N PRO A 224 -14.46 18.04 -5.96
CA PRO A 224 -13.91 17.66 -4.66
C PRO A 224 -13.71 16.14 -4.54
N LEU A 225 -12.68 15.73 -3.83
CA LEU A 225 -12.43 14.32 -3.59
C LEU A 225 -13.52 13.71 -2.70
N PRO A 226 -14.04 12.52 -3.04
CA PRO A 226 -14.98 11.81 -2.18
C PRO A 226 -14.36 11.55 -0.80
N LEU A 227 -15.12 11.78 0.28
CA LEU A 227 -14.66 11.55 1.65
C LEU A 227 -14.20 10.10 1.88
N ASP A 228 -14.86 9.14 1.25
CA ASP A 228 -14.49 7.74 1.37
C ASP A 228 -13.15 7.43 0.71
N LEU A 229 -12.79 8.13 -0.37
CA LEU A 229 -11.46 8.05 -0.99
C LEU A 229 -10.37 8.65 -0.08
N LEU A 230 -10.65 9.78 0.56
CA LEU A 230 -9.75 10.38 1.54
C LEU A 230 -9.54 9.47 2.75
N ARG A 231 -10.59 8.83 3.26
CA ARG A 231 -10.51 7.84 4.35
C ARG A 231 -9.71 6.61 3.94
N LEU A 232 -9.90 6.12 2.70
CA LEU A 232 -9.12 5.01 2.15
C LEU A 232 -7.63 5.37 2.17
N ALA A 233 -7.24 6.52 1.63
CA ALA A 233 -5.85 6.98 1.61
C ALA A 233 -5.30 7.11 3.04
N ALA A 234 -6.01 7.79 3.96
CA ALA A 234 -5.60 7.96 5.35
C ALA A 234 -5.37 6.62 6.07
N SER A 235 -6.24 5.64 5.84
CA SER A 235 -6.13 4.33 6.48
C SER A 235 -4.87 3.54 6.07
N HIS A 236 -4.31 3.78 4.88
CA HIS A 236 -3.03 3.19 4.47
C HIS A 236 -1.84 3.86 5.16
N VAL A 237 -1.92 5.15 5.40
CA VAL A 237 -0.88 5.90 6.14
C VAL A 237 -0.81 5.43 7.60
N GLU A 238 -1.97 5.30 8.26
CA GLU A 238 -2.07 4.84 9.64
C GLU A 238 -1.52 3.43 9.85
N LEU A 239 -1.81 2.49 8.93
CA LEU A 239 -1.28 1.12 8.97
C LEU A 239 0.24 1.07 8.98
N THR A 240 0.87 1.94 8.20
CA THR A 240 2.34 1.98 8.11
C THR A 240 2.94 2.62 9.35
N SER A 241 2.29 3.65 9.90
CA SER A 241 2.70 4.30 11.15
C SER A 241 2.57 3.36 12.35
N GLY A 242 1.48 2.58 12.44
CA GLY A 242 1.26 1.59 13.49
C GLY A 242 2.26 0.42 13.44
N ARG A 243 2.72 0.00 12.27
CA ARG A 243 3.77 -1.02 12.15
C ARG A 243 5.13 -0.54 12.65
N LYS A 244 5.46 0.74 12.52
CA LYS A 244 6.73 1.30 13.05
C LYS A 244 6.78 1.31 14.58
N THR A 245 5.65 1.38 15.27
CA THR A 245 5.58 1.39 16.74
C THR A 245 5.66 0.00 17.37
N LEU A 246 5.38 -1.07 16.64
CA LEU A 246 5.38 -2.44 17.16
C LEU A 246 6.75 -3.17 17.03
N VAL A 247 7.72 -2.58 16.35
CA VAL A 247 9.09 -3.14 16.23
C VAL A 247 10.00 -2.42 17.23
N THR A 248 9.72 -2.58 18.53
CA THR A 248 10.71 -2.33 19.58
C THR A 248 11.21 -3.69 20.08
N PRO A 249 12.45 -4.07 19.88
CA PRO A 249 12.97 -5.29 20.49
C PRO A 249 13.04 -5.06 22.00
N SER A 250 12.15 -5.71 22.75
CA SER A 250 12.30 -5.87 24.19
C SER A 250 13.54 -6.71 24.45
N GLY A 251 14.66 -6.03 24.71
CA GLY A 251 15.85 -6.63 25.24
C GLY A 251 15.61 -7.04 26.69
N THR A 252 15.03 -8.22 26.90
CA THR A 252 15.01 -8.87 28.20
C THR A 252 16.36 -9.51 28.41
N ALA A 253 17.23 -8.81 29.12
CA ALA A 253 18.46 -9.40 29.65
C ALA A 253 18.08 -10.52 30.64
N PHE A 254 18.26 -11.77 30.24
CA PHE A 254 18.25 -12.91 31.15
C PHE A 254 19.43 -12.76 32.12
N ARG A 255 19.15 -12.35 33.36
CA ARG A 255 20.06 -12.50 34.47
C ARG A 255 20.01 -13.96 34.94
N HIS A 256 21.07 -14.72 34.73
CA HIS A 256 21.29 -15.99 35.40
C HIS A 256 21.52 -15.73 36.89
N PRO A 257 20.84 -16.43 37.81
CA PRO A 257 21.22 -16.43 39.20
C PRO A 257 22.44 -17.37 39.38
N VAL A 258 23.55 -16.81 39.89
CA VAL A 258 24.72 -17.58 40.36
C VAL A 258 24.29 -18.29 41.64
N ALA A 259 24.28 -19.63 41.59
CA ALA A 259 24.10 -20.45 42.80
C ALA A 259 25.41 -20.44 43.63
N ALA A 260 25.32 -19.85 44.84
CA ALA A 260 26.37 -19.96 45.85
C ALA A 260 26.27 -21.32 46.47
N GLY A 261 27.29 -22.14 46.24
CA GLY A 261 27.52 -23.39 46.96
C GLY A 261 27.93 -23.10 48.40
N ARG A 262 27.29 -23.75 49.37
CA ARG A 262 27.83 -23.94 50.71
C ARG A 262 28.29 -25.39 50.86
N LEU A 263 29.57 -25.51 51.11
CA LEU A 263 30.20 -26.72 51.69
C LEU A 263 29.79 -26.79 53.17
N ASN A 264 29.27 -27.92 53.60
CA ASN A 264 29.64 -28.68 54.78
C ASN A 264 29.08 -30.10 54.64
#